data_e37b239e0b67fbde13e20ea97d6fd25a
#
_entry.id   e37b239e0b67fbde13e20ea97d6fd25a
#
_cell.length_a   1.000
_cell.length_b   1.000
_cell.length_c   1.000
_cell.angle_alpha   90.00
_cell.angle_beta   90.00
_cell.angle_gamma   90.00
#
_symmetry.space_group_name_H-M   'P 1'
#
loop_
_entity.id
_entity.type
_entity.pdbx_description
1 polymer ?
#
loop_
_entity_poly.entity_id
_entity_poly.type
_entity_poly.pdbx_seq_one_letter_code
_entity_poly.pdbx_strand_id
1 'polypeptide(L)'
;AQVADVDPARTVRENILDGVRPVLELIGRFERLPPHSPEAAALEARIAALDGWTIDTRLNELVTSLSAPSLSLPAANLSGGELRRVALCRTLIGQPDMVLLDEPTNHLDTEAISWLETYISRGRGTFVCVTHDRAFLDAISDRVLELSHGGLYSFEGGYVEYLRGKADREATAEQQELRRQRFIRREIDWIRRGP
;
A
#
# COMPACT_ATOMS: atom_id res chain seq x y z
N ALA A 1 -3.42 2.59 4.87
CA ALA A 1 -3.90 3.86 5.44
C ALA A 1 -5.19 3.62 6.19
N GLN A 2 -5.28 4.07 7.43
CA GLN A 2 -6.50 3.92 8.23
C GLN A 2 -7.25 5.26 8.27
N VAL A 3 -8.58 5.20 8.16
CA VAL A 3 -9.48 6.36 8.24
C VAL A 3 -9.39 7.07 9.61
N ALA A 4 -8.95 6.34 10.64
CA ALA A 4 -8.75 6.87 12.00
C ALA A 4 -7.75 8.04 12.10
N ASP A 5 -6.93 8.24 11.05
CA ASP A 5 -5.92 9.31 11.04
C ASP A 5 -6.42 10.66 10.49
N VAL A 6 -7.67 10.74 10.03
CA VAL A 6 -8.26 11.97 9.49
C VAL A 6 -8.96 12.74 10.62
N ASP A 7 -8.49 13.97 10.88
CA ASP A 7 -9.08 14.86 11.90
C ASP A 7 -10.34 15.53 11.35
N PRO A 8 -11.53 15.26 11.92
CA PRO A 8 -12.79 15.83 11.44
C PRO A 8 -12.89 17.36 11.64
N ALA A 9 -12.13 17.93 12.57
CA ALA A 9 -12.14 19.37 12.83
C ALA A 9 -11.36 20.19 11.78
N ARG A 10 -10.62 19.52 10.89
CA ARG A 10 -9.75 20.13 9.90
C ARG A 10 -10.29 19.96 8.48
N THR A 11 -9.80 20.78 7.56
CA THR A 11 -10.13 20.67 6.14
C THR A 11 -9.44 19.46 5.49
N VAL A 12 -9.92 19.06 4.30
CA VAL A 12 -9.29 18.03 3.47
C VAL A 12 -7.81 18.37 3.20
N ARG A 13 -7.53 19.64 2.82
CA ARG A 13 -6.16 20.10 2.58
C ARG A 13 -5.25 19.89 3.78
N GLU A 14 -5.68 20.33 4.94
CA GLU A 14 -4.88 20.23 6.18
C GLU A 14 -4.61 18.78 6.56
N ASN A 15 -5.60 17.92 6.40
CA ASN A 15 -5.45 16.48 6.66
C ASN A 15 -4.45 15.81 5.70
N ILE A 16 -4.50 16.12 4.40
CA ILE A 16 -3.56 15.55 3.44
C ILE A 16 -2.14 16.06 3.70
N LEU A 17 -1.98 17.37 3.93
CA LEU A 17 -0.69 17.99 4.18
C LEU A 17 0.00 17.52 5.47
N ASP A 18 -0.73 16.91 6.40
CA ASP A 18 -0.12 16.26 7.56
C ASP A 18 0.87 15.13 7.15
N GLY A 19 0.67 14.50 6.00
CA GLY A 19 1.59 13.50 5.46
C GLY A 19 2.99 14.04 5.12
N VAL A 20 3.11 15.36 4.99
CA VAL A 20 4.37 16.08 4.68
C VAL A 20 4.70 17.15 5.71
N ARG A 21 4.09 17.10 6.90
CA ARG A 21 4.30 18.09 7.98
C ARG A 21 5.77 18.42 8.25
N PRO A 22 6.69 17.42 8.37
CA PRO A 22 8.09 17.72 8.61
C PRO A 22 8.73 18.60 7.53
N VAL A 23 8.33 18.43 6.26
CA VAL A 23 8.85 19.23 5.15
C VAL A 23 8.25 20.64 5.17
N LEU A 24 6.97 20.78 5.50
CA LEU A 24 6.31 22.08 5.65
C LEU A 24 6.93 22.89 6.80
N GLU A 25 7.33 22.24 7.89
CA GLU A 25 8.04 22.91 9.00
C GLU A 25 9.41 23.42 8.54
N LEU A 26 10.13 22.68 7.68
CA LEU A 26 11.39 23.16 7.09
C LEU A 26 11.15 24.39 6.20
N ILE A 27 10.12 24.35 5.35
CA ILE A 27 9.73 25.48 4.49
C ILE A 27 9.39 26.71 5.35
N GLY A 28 8.55 26.54 6.38
CA GLY A 28 8.19 27.66 7.27
C GLY A 28 9.37 28.20 8.10
N ARG A 29 10.40 27.39 8.34
CA ARG A 29 11.68 27.89 8.92
C ARG A 29 12.48 28.66 7.89
N PHE A 30 12.61 28.14 6.67
CA PHE A 30 13.31 28.79 5.57
C PHE A 30 12.78 30.19 5.28
N GLU A 31 11.46 30.34 5.21
CA GLU A 31 10.79 31.62 4.94
C GLU A 31 11.06 32.71 5.99
N ARG A 32 11.43 32.32 7.21
CA ARG A 32 11.74 33.23 8.31
C ARG A 32 13.20 33.65 8.41
N LEU A 33 14.08 33.02 7.62
CA LEU A 33 15.51 33.30 7.63
C LEU A 33 15.86 34.49 6.74
N PRO A 34 16.94 35.25 7.07
CA PRO A 34 17.46 36.26 6.16
C PRO A 34 17.89 35.63 4.82
N PRO A 35 17.51 36.26 3.67
CA PRO A 35 17.94 35.78 2.36
C PRO A 35 19.47 35.60 2.28
N HIS A 36 19.92 34.56 1.62
CA HIS A 36 21.34 34.25 1.40
C HIS A 36 22.16 33.95 2.68
N SER A 37 21.51 33.71 3.83
CA SER A 37 22.23 33.21 5.00
C SER A 37 22.73 31.77 4.79
N PRO A 38 23.86 31.36 5.39
CA PRO A 38 24.33 29.97 5.30
C PRO A 38 23.30 28.95 5.78
N GLU A 39 22.47 29.31 6.76
CA GLU A 39 21.39 28.47 7.27
C GLU A 39 20.26 28.35 6.24
N ALA A 40 19.90 29.44 5.55
CA ALA A 40 18.89 29.42 4.49
C ALA A 40 19.34 28.50 3.32
N ALA A 41 20.60 28.59 2.88
CA ALA A 41 21.13 27.74 1.83
C ALA A 41 21.11 26.23 2.23
N ALA A 42 21.43 25.93 3.48
CA ALA A 42 21.38 24.54 3.97
C ALA A 42 19.95 24.00 4.04
N LEU A 43 18.98 24.83 4.48
CA LEU A 43 17.56 24.42 4.49
C LEU A 43 17.00 24.28 3.07
N GLU A 44 17.33 25.18 2.16
CA GLU A 44 16.92 25.12 0.75
C GLU A 44 17.39 23.81 0.10
N ALA A 45 18.65 23.44 0.27
CA ALA A 45 19.19 22.17 -0.20
C ALA A 45 18.45 20.97 0.39
N ARG A 46 18.11 21.01 1.67
CA ARG A 46 17.37 19.94 2.35
C ARG A 46 15.91 19.85 1.87
N ILE A 47 15.23 20.98 1.68
CA ILE A 47 13.87 21.03 1.15
C ILE A 47 13.86 20.50 -0.28
N ALA A 48 14.84 20.88 -1.11
CA ALA A 48 14.99 20.40 -2.48
C ALA A 48 15.23 18.87 -2.51
N ALA A 49 16.08 18.33 -1.64
CA ALA A 49 16.34 16.89 -1.52
C ALA A 49 15.10 16.07 -1.12
N LEU A 50 14.13 16.71 -0.47
CA LEU A 50 12.84 16.11 -0.07
C LEU A 50 11.71 16.45 -1.06
N ASP A 51 12.02 16.99 -2.23
CA ASP A 51 11.05 17.46 -3.23
C ASP A 51 9.98 18.41 -2.62
N GLY A 52 10.37 19.19 -1.60
CA GLY A 52 9.46 20.01 -0.82
C GLY A 52 8.80 21.12 -1.62
N TRP A 53 9.45 21.66 -2.66
CA TRP A 53 8.94 22.72 -3.52
C TRP A 53 7.80 22.26 -4.45
N THR A 54 7.61 20.96 -4.63
CA THR A 54 6.57 20.37 -5.49
C THR A 54 5.34 19.88 -4.73
N ILE A 55 5.26 20.12 -3.42
CA ILE A 55 4.16 19.59 -2.57
C ILE A 55 2.79 20.01 -3.08
N ASP A 56 2.58 21.30 -3.46
CA ASP A 56 1.28 21.76 -3.95
C ASP A 56 0.91 21.12 -5.30
N THR A 57 1.89 20.88 -6.18
CA THR A 57 1.67 20.17 -7.45
C THR A 57 1.25 18.73 -7.18
N ARG A 58 1.97 18.01 -6.31
CA ARG A 58 1.62 16.63 -5.90
C ARG A 58 0.26 16.56 -5.23
N LEU A 59 -0.06 17.52 -4.37
CA LEU A 59 -1.36 17.60 -3.72
C LEU A 59 -2.50 17.68 -4.75
N ASN A 60 -2.38 18.56 -5.71
CA ASN A 60 -3.39 18.73 -6.76
C ASN A 60 -3.50 17.49 -7.66
N GLU A 61 -2.37 16.87 -8.01
CA GLU A 61 -2.33 15.61 -8.76
C GLU A 61 -3.06 14.49 -8.01
N LEU A 62 -2.71 14.24 -6.75
CA LEU A 62 -3.34 13.20 -5.92
C LEU A 62 -4.84 13.41 -5.76
N VAL A 63 -5.27 14.64 -5.47
CA VAL A 63 -6.68 14.98 -5.30
C VAL A 63 -7.47 14.74 -6.59
N THR A 64 -6.92 15.12 -7.73
CA THR A 64 -7.57 14.93 -9.03
C THR A 64 -7.61 13.45 -9.41
N SER A 65 -6.47 12.76 -9.33
CA SER A 65 -6.34 11.37 -9.80
C SER A 65 -7.09 10.36 -8.92
N LEU A 66 -7.23 10.63 -7.63
CA LEU A 66 -7.98 9.79 -6.70
C LEU A 66 -9.43 10.26 -6.49
N SER A 67 -9.91 11.21 -7.28
CA SER A 67 -11.26 11.79 -7.16
C SER A 67 -11.58 12.19 -5.71
N ALA A 68 -10.57 12.76 -5.01
CA ALA A 68 -10.73 13.16 -3.63
C ALA A 68 -11.61 14.43 -3.51
N PRO A 69 -12.29 14.63 -2.38
CA PRO A 69 -13.18 15.78 -2.21
C PRO A 69 -12.42 17.12 -2.23
N SER A 70 -13.16 18.21 -2.46
CA SER A 70 -12.58 19.57 -2.50
C SER A 70 -11.73 19.87 -1.26
N LEU A 71 -10.56 20.44 -1.49
CA LEU A 71 -9.56 20.76 -0.47
C LEU A 71 -10.07 21.67 0.66
N SER A 72 -11.08 22.50 0.38
CA SER A 72 -11.67 23.42 1.34
C SER A 72 -12.75 22.82 2.23
N LEU A 73 -13.24 21.61 1.92
CA LEU A 73 -14.30 20.98 2.70
C LEU A 73 -13.79 20.54 4.08
N PRO A 74 -14.59 20.78 5.16
CA PRO A 74 -14.32 20.20 6.47
C PRO A 74 -14.44 18.66 6.42
N ALA A 75 -13.49 17.95 7.02
CA ALA A 75 -13.49 16.49 7.00
C ALA A 75 -14.68 15.86 7.74
N ALA A 76 -15.29 16.61 8.69
CA ALA A 76 -16.52 16.19 9.37
C ALA A 76 -17.71 15.94 8.45
N ASN A 77 -17.73 16.54 7.26
CA ASN A 77 -18.83 16.48 6.31
C ASN A 77 -18.65 15.36 5.26
N LEU A 78 -17.57 14.59 5.33
CA LEU A 78 -17.22 13.58 4.35
C LEU A 78 -17.87 12.24 4.64
N SER A 79 -18.27 11.54 3.57
CA SER A 79 -18.65 10.12 3.62
C SER A 79 -17.44 9.24 3.95
N GLY A 80 -17.70 7.98 4.38
CA GLY A 80 -16.62 7.03 4.68
C GLY A 80 -15.69 6.75 3.49
N GLY A 81 -16.23 6.73 2.26
CA GLY A 81 -15.43 6.57 1.05
C GLY A 81 -14.54 7.78 0.75
N GLU A 82 -15.05 9.00 0.96
CA GLU A 82 -14.26 10.23 0.81
C GLU A 82 -13.15 10.31 1.86
N LEU A 83 -13.42 9.96 3.11
CA LEU A 83 -12.40 9.89 4.16
C LEU A 83 -11.27 8.92 3.81
N ARG A 84 -11.58 7.77 3.20
CA ARG A 84 -10.58 6.80 2.74
C ARG A 84 -9.72 7.38 1.62
N ARG A 85 -10.30 8.10 0.65
CA ARG A 85 -9.54 8.78 -0.41
C ARG A 85 -8.63 9.87 0.14
N VAL A 86 -9.10 10.64 1.13
CA VAL A 86 -8.27 11.64 1.84
C VAL A 86 -7.11 10.97 2.58
N ALA A 87 -7.36 9.87 3.30
CA ALA A 87 -6.33 9.10 3.99
C ALA A 87 -5.30 8.50 3.01
N LEU A 88 -5.75 8.05 1.84
CA LEU A 88 -4.85 7.56 0.78
C LEU A 88 -3.97 8.70 0.23
N CYS A 89 -4.55 9.87 -0.10
CA CYS A 89 -3.79 11.04 -0.52
C CYS A 89 -2.74 11.46 0.53
N ARG A 90 -3.13 11.49 1.83
CA ARG A 90 -2.22 11.78 2.95
C ARG A 90 -1.05 10.81 3.02
N THR A 91 -1.29 9.53 2.77
CA THR A 91 -0.24 8.51 2.79
C THR A 91 0.73 8.68 1.63
N LEU A 92 0.20 8.92 0.41
CA LEU A 92 1.00 8.97 -0.80
C LEU A 92 1.73 10.30 -1.00
N ILE A 93 1.24 11.43 -0.47
CA ILE A 93 1.87 12.73 -0.64
C ILE A 93 3.30 12.78 -0.07
N GLY A 94 3.55 12.01 0.99
CA GLY A 94 4.84 11.93 1.66
C GLY A 94 5.89 11.10 0.93
N GLN A 95 5.51 10.36 -0.11
CA GLN A 95 6.38 9.45 -0.85
C GLN A 95 7.25 8.56 0.08
N PRO A 96 6.65 7.84 1.03
CA PRO A 96 7.40 7.04 1.98
C PRO A 96 8.11 5.85 1.32
N ASP A 97 9.21 5.37 1.92
CA ASP A 97 9.96 4.20 1.43
C ASP A 97 9.13 2.92 1.46
N MET A 98 8.14 2.84 2.37
CA MET A 98 7.22 1.70 2.48
C MET A 98 5.79 2.18 2.71
N VAL A 99 4.85 1.58 1.98
CA VAL A 99 3.40 1.84 2.09
C VAL A 99 2.67 0.54 2.35
N LEU A 100 1.83 0.54 3.40
CA LEU A 100 0.90 -0.55 3.69
C LEU A 100 -0.51 -0.12 3.30
N LEU A 101 -1.13 -0.85 2.38
CA LEU A 101 -2.48 -0.58 1.88
C LEU A 101 -3.39 -1.77 2.20
N ASP A 102 -4.53 -1.46 2.80
CA ASP A 102 -5.58 -2.43 3.09
C ASP A 102 -6.81 -2.08 2.27
N GLU A 103 -7.16 -2.98 1.32
CA GLU A 103 -8.25 -2.83 0.35
C GLU A 103 -8.26 -1.45 -0.33
N PRO A 104 -7.16 -1.03 -0.98
CA PRO A 104 -7.02 0.33 -1.51
C PRO A 104 -7.95 0.65 -2.68
N THR A 105 -8.45 -0.36 -3.40
CA THR A 105 -9.36 -0.20 -4.54
C THR A 105 -10.81 0.07 -4.10
N ASN A 106 -11.15 -0.22 -2.85
CA ASN A 106 -12.49 0.01 -2.34
C ASN A 106 -12.82 1.51 -2.37
N HIS A 107 -13.98 1.85 -2.94
CA HIS A 107 -14.50 3.22 -3.11
C HIS A 107 -13.72 4.10 -4.09
N LEU A 108 -12.85 3.52 -4.92
CA LEU A 108 -12.24 4.17 -6.08
C LEU A 108 -13.05 3.85 -7.34
N ASP A 109 -13.10 4.81 -8.26
CA ASP A 109 -13.58 4.55 -9.62
C ASP A 109 -12.47 3.92 -10.47
N THR A 110 -12.83 3.47 -11.67
CA THR A 110 -11.90 2.77 -12.56
C THR A 110 -10.69 3.63 -12.95
N GLU A 111 -10.86 4.94 -13.09
CA GLU A 111 -9.78 5.86 -13.45
C GLU A 111 -8.79 6.01 -12.30
N ALA A 112 -9.30 6.15 -11.07
CA ALA A 112 -8.47 6.22 -9.87
C ALA A 112 -7.72 4.90 -9.59
N ILE A 113 -8.34 3.73 -9.84
CA ILE A 113 -7.69 2.43 -9.74
C ILE A 113 -6.53 2.35 -10.74
N SER A 114 -6.77 2.65 -12.01
CA SER A 114 -5.76 2.61 -13.06
C SER A 114 -4.60 3.58 -12.81
N TRP A 115 -4.90 4.75 -12.25
CA TRP A 115 -3.87 5.67 -11.82
C TRP A 115 -3.04 5.09 -10.65
N LEU A 116 -3.69 4.49 -9.65
CA LEU A 116 -3.02 3.88 -8.49
C LEU A 116 -2.12 2.71 -8.92
N GLU A 117 -2.56 1.86 -9.85
CA GLU A 117 -1.75 0.81 -10.46
C GLU A 117 -0.48 1.40 -11.09
N THR A 118 -0.64 2.47 -11.88
CA THR A 118 0.49 3.15 -12.51
C THR A 118 1.42 3.77 -11.48
N TYR A 119 0.87 4.38 -10.43
CA TYR A 119 1.64 4.99 -9.34
C TYR A 119 2.48 3.96 -8.60
N ILE A 120 1.91 2.79 -8.26
CA ILE A 120 2.60 1.70 -7.57
C ILE A 120 3.68 1.10 -8.47
N SER A 121 3.34 0.77 -9.72
CA SER A 121 4.27 0.10 -10.66
C SER A 121 5.46 0.97 -11.05
N ARG A 122 5.33 2.31 -11.03
CA ARG A 122 6.41 3.25 -11.32
C ARG A 122 7.09 3.81 -10.07
N GLY A 123 6.52 3.60 -8.90
CA GLY A 123 7.01 4.10 -7.63
C GLY A 123 8.36 3.49 -7.25
N ARG A 124 9.18 4.26 -6.51
CA ARG A 124 10.47 3.77 -6.00
C ARG A 124 10.36 3.08 -4.64
N GLY A 125 9.20 3.16 -3.99
CA GLY A 125 8.95 2.61 -2.67
C GLY A 125 8.54 1.13 -2.70
N THR A 126 8.48 0.52 -1.53
CA THR A 126 7.92 -0.81 -1.31
C THR A 126 6.44 -0.69 -0.97
N PHE A 127 5.59 -1.38 -1.71
CA PHE A 127 4.16 -1.42 -1.45
C PHE A 127 3.75 -2.81 -0.97
N VAL A 128 3.05 -2.88 0.15
CA VAL A 128 2.42 -4.10 0.64
C VAL A 128 0.92 -3.88 0.63
N CYS A 129 0.21 -4.61 -0.24
CA CYS A 129 -1.23 -4.46 -0.43
C CYS A 129 -1.96 -5.72 0.05
N VAL A 130 -3.01 -5.54 0.83
CA VAL A 130 -4.00 -6.57 1.11
C VAL A 130 -5.24 -6.22 0.29
N THR A 131 -5.69 -7.12 -0.59
CA THR A 131 -6.87 -6.88 -1.42
C THR A 131 -7.48 -8.19 -1.93
N HIS A 132 -8.77 -8.13 -2.26
CA HIS A 132 -9.51 -9.18 -2.96
C HIS A 132 -9.64 -8.91 -4.47
N ASP A 133 -9.20 -7.75 -4.94
CA ASP A 133 -9.21 -7.38 -6.34
C ASP A 133 -8.08 -8.09 -7.09
N ARG A 134 -8.45 -9.12 -7.84
CA ARG A 134 -7.50 -9.99 -8.56
C ARG A 134 -6.83 -9.28 -9.74
N ALA A 135 -7.56 -8.39 -10.41
CA ALA A 135 -7.03 -7.63 -11.54
C ALA A 135 -5.98 -6.63 -11.05
N PHE A 136 -6.29 -5.94 -9.96
CA PHE A 136 -5.35 -5.04 -9.30
C PHE A 136 -4.09 -5.78 -8.81
N LEU A 137 -4.24 -6.95 -8.15
CA LEU A 137 -3.11 -7.78 -7.73
C LEU A 137 -2.21 -8.14 -8.91
N ASP A 138 -2.81 -8.59 -10.02
CA ASP A 138 -2.04 -9.01 -11.21
C ASP A 138 -1.28 -7.84 -11.86
N ALA A 139 -1.87 -6.63 -11.81
CA ALA A 139 -1.27 -5.43 -12.38
C ALA A 139 -0.09 -4.87 -11.59
N ILE A 140 -0.07 -5.04 -10.23
CA ILE A 140 0.91 -4.37 -9.37
C ILE A 140 1.93 -5.29 -8.74
N SER A 141 1.68 -6.63 -8.71
CA SER A 141 2.48 -7.52 -7.86
C SER A 141 3.71 -8.04 -8.58
N ASP A 142 4.88 -7.87 -7.96
CA ASP A 142 6.11 -8.60 -8.24
C ASP A 142 6.17 -9.90 -7.43
N ARG A 143 5.38 -9.97 -6.34
CA ARG A 143 5.33 -11.11 -5.41
C ARG A 143 3.98 -11.17 -4.70
N VAL A 144 3.41 -12.36 -4.60
CA VAL A 144 2.19 -12.63 -3.82
C VAL A 144 2.54 -13.44 -2.57
N LEU A 145 2.01 -13.01 -1.43
CA LEU A 145 2.12 -13.69 -0.15
C LEU A 145 0.77 -14.28 0.25
N GLU A 146 0.69 -15.60 0.39
CA GLU A 146 -0.51 -16.29 0.88
C GLU A 146 -0.37 -16.67 2.34
N LEU A 147 -1.29 -16.22 3.18
CA LEU A 147 -1.46 -16.73 4.54
C LEU A 147 -2.48 -17.86 4.53
N SER A 148 -2.03 -19.09 4.79
CA SER A 148 -2.90 -20.26 4.77
C SER A 148 -2.47 -21.29 5.81
N HIS A 149 -3.44 -21.82 6.57
CA HIS A 149 -3.23 -22.87 7.59
C HIS A 149 -2.09 -22.54 8.60
N GLY A 150 -1.93 -21.28 8.97
CA GLY A 150 -0.87 -20.84 9.89
C GLY A 150 0.53 -20.73 9.27
N GLY A 151 0.65 -20.95 7.97
CA GLY A 151 1.88 -20.77 7.18
C GLY A 151 1.83 -19.56 6.27
N LEU A 152 3.00 -19.01 5.97
CA LEU A 152 3.20 -17.95 4.98
C LEU A 152 3.90 -18.55 3.75
N TYR A 153 3.27 -18.43 2.60
CA TYR A 153 3.79 -18.92 1.33
C TYR A 153 4.04 -17.75 0.40
N SER A 154 5.21 -17.76 -0.26
CA SER A 154 5.64 -16.69 -1.17
C SER A 154 5.69 -17.22 -2.60
N PHE A 155 5.12 -16.47 -3.52
CA PHE A 155 5.08 -16.75 -4.95
C PHE A 155 5.62 -15.53 -5.70
N GLU A 156 6.59 -15.76 -6.57
CA GLU A 156 7.12 -14.71 -7.46
C GLU A 156 6.12 -14.47 -8.61
N GLY A 157 5.95 -13.20 -8.99
CA GLY A 157 5.04 -12.78 -10.05
C GLY A 157 3.67 -12.32 -9.53
N GLY A 158 2.73 -12.15 -10.48
CA GLY A 158 1.39 -11.67 -10.23
C GLY A 158 0.39 -12.74 -9.76
N TYR A 159 -0.89 -12.43 -9.88
CA TYR A 159 -1.96 -13.33 -9.43
C TYR A 159 -2.02 -14.63 -10.24
N VAL A 160 -1.70 -14.59 -11.52
CA VAL A 160 -1.67 -15.78 -12.40
C VAL A 160 -0.57 -16.76 -11.97
N GLU A 161 0.65 -16.26 -11.71
CA GLU A 161 1.77 -17.06 -11.22
C GLU A 161 1.49 -17.66 -9.84
N TYR A 162 0.86 -16.88 -8.97
CA TYR A 162 0.38 -17.37 -7.67
C TYR A 162 -0.58 -18.56 -7.83
N LEU A 163 -1.58 -18.48 -8.71
CA LEU A 163 -2.53 -19.59 -8.92
C LEU A 163 -1.83 -20.86 -9.40
N ARG A 164 -0.86 -20.76 -10.32
CA ARG A 164 -0.07 -21.90 -10.79
C ARG A 164 0.74 -22.51 -9.67
N GLY A 165 1.52 -21.70 -8.96
CA GLY A 165 2.34 -22.18 -7.86
C GLY A 165 1.53 -22.77 -6.70
N LYS A 166 0.33 -22.22 -6.43
CA LYS A 166 -0.60 -22.79 -5.46
C LYS A 166 -1.10 -24.17 -5.90
N ALA A 167 -1.52 -24.34 -7.15
CA ALA A 167 -1.97 -25.62 -7.68
C ALA A 167 -0.87 -26.70 -7.61
N ASP A 168 0.37 -26.36 -7.95
CA ASP A 168 1.51 -27.26 -7.86
C ASP A 168 1.82 -27.69 -6.41
N ARG A 169 1.73 -26.73 -5.47
CA ARG A 169 1.90 -27.01 -4.04
C ARG A 169 0.82 -27.94 -3.51
N GLU A 170 -0.44 -27.70 -3.85
CA GLU A 170 -1.58 -28.52 -3.42
C GLU A 170 -1.49 -29.94 -3.99
N ALA A 171 -1.15 -30.10 -5.27
CA ALA A 171 -0.94 -31.40 -5.89
C ALA A 171 0.21 -32.19 -5.23
N THR A 172 1.31 -31.51 -4.87
CA THR A 172 2.44 -32.10 -4.15
C THR A 172 2.03 -32.56 -2.75
N ALA A 173 1.29 -31.73 -2.02
CA ALA A 173 0.79 -32.04 -0.68
C ALA A 173 -0.17 -33.24 -0.69
N GLU A 174 -1.08 -33.31 -1.66
CA GLU A 174 -1.99 -34.44 -1.85
C GLU A 174 -1.23 -35.76 -2.11
N GLN A 175 -0.23 -35.74 -3.00
CA GLN A 175 0.61 -36.89 -3.25
C GLN A 175 1.38 -37.37 -2.01
N GLN A 176 1.90 -36.44 -1.20
CA GLN A 176 2.59 -36.77 0.04
C GLN A 176 1.63 -37.41 1.05
N GLU A 177 0.42 -36.89 1.19
CA GLU A 177 -0.58 -37.44 2.10
C GLU A 177 -1.04 -38.83 1.64
N LEU A 178 -1.25 -39.08 0.35
CA LEU A 178 -1.54 -40.41 -0.21
C LEU A 178 -0.41 -41.42 0.05
N ARG A 179 0.86 -40.99 -0.08
CA ARG A 179 2.02 -41.85 0.26
C ARG A 179 2.04 -42.17 1.75
N ARG A 180 1.79 -41.21 2.61
CA ARG A 180 1.73 -41.34 4.06
C ARG A 180 0.63 -42.32 4.48
N GLN A 181 -0.57 -42.16 3.91
CA GLN A 181 -1.69 -43.09 4.18
C GLN A 181 -1.40 -44.53 3.73
N ARG A 182 -0.77 -44.70 2.56
CA ARG A 182 -0.35 -46.05 2.08
C ARG A 182 0.70 -46.66 2.98
N PHE A 183 1.64 -45.84 3.50
CA PHE A 183 2.65 -46.32 4.45
C PHE A 183 1.98 -46.76 5.75
N ILE A 184 1.17 -45.92 6.36
CA ILE A 184 0.45 -46.23 7.62
C ILE A 184 -0.38 -47.49 7.45
N ARG A 185 -1.12 -47.65 6.36
CA ARG A 185 -1.92 -48.85 6.09
C ARG A 185 -1.06 -50.12 6.06
N ARG A 186 0.10 -50.08 5.40
CA ARG A 186 1.02 -51.19 5.36
C ARG A 186 1.56 -51.56 6.75
N GLU A 187 1.94 -50.59 7.54
CA GLU A 187 2.41 -50.80 8.92
C GLU A 187 1.32 -51.42 9.80
N ILE A 188 0.08 -50.93 9.71
CA ILE A 188 -1.06 -51.49 10.42
C ILE A 188 -1.30 -52.94 10.00
N ASP A 189 -1.25 -53.26 8.70
CA ASP A 189 -1.46 -54.60 8.19
C ASP A 189 -0.32 -55.55 8.62
N TRP A 190 0.93 -55.06 8.68
CA TRP A 190 2.07 -55.80 9.20
C TRP A 190 1.88 -56.13 10.70
N ILE A 191 1.53 -55.14 11.52
CA ILE A 191 1.26 -55.35 12.95
C ILE A 191 0.13 -56.36 13.18
N ARG A 192 -0.93 -56.32 12.37
CA ARG A 192 -2.09 -57.23 12.51
C ARG A 192 -1.78 -58.68 12.14
N ARG A 193 -0.80 -58.91 11.23
CA ARG A 193 -0.43 -60.28 10.82
C ARG A 193 0.49 -60.97 11.80
N GLY A 194 1.09 -60.22 12.74
CA GLY A 194 2.05 -60.73 13.72
C GLY A 194 3.34 -61.26 13.07
N PRO A 195 4.39 -61.49 13.88
CA PRO A 195 5.56 -62.20 13.39
C PRO A 195 5.22 -63.70 13.10
#